data_c6c3cd2b9536923f8bf1ffa5b69614ad
#
_entry.id   c6c3cd2b9536923f8bf1ffa5b69614ad
#
_cell.length_a   1.000
_cell.length_b   1.000
_cell.length_c   1.000
_cell.angle_alpha   90.00
_cell.angle_beta   90.00
_cell.angle_gamma   90.00
#
_symmetry.space_group_name_H-M   'P 1'
#
loop_
_entity.id
_entity.type
_entity.pdbx_description
1 polymer ?
#
loop_
_entity_poly.entity_id
_entity_poly.type
_entity_poly.pdbx_seq_one_letter_code
_entity_poly.pdbx_strand_id
1 'polypeptide(L)'
;MCIRDSPKAEAFLSCGIGSRPSLGYPGDKYEMGLEAIEEIEVLASTLVAEVFRAKFAEIRVPSGAMANLFSFMSICEPGDTIIVPPTSIGGHVTHHKPGCAGLFGLNIIEAPVDKDYYTVDLDQLRELTRKEKPKLITLGGSLNLFEHPVAEVSSIAKEIGAKLLFDAAHQCGLIAGKIWSNPLDHGADVVTMSTYKSLGGPPGGVIVTNDPEIAKKIDSIAFPGMTANFDAAKSAALAVTMLDWRDYGEDYVSEMVLMAKTLASCLEDYDVPVFFGALGHTQSHQFAVLANEYRGGQEASKLLRKSGFLACGIGLPVQVIEGDMNGIRFGTPELVRWGMTAKHSNKLADLIAKALNSQNVSDQVSEWRRTFNKIHFVN
;
A
#
# COMPACT_ATOMS: atom_id res chain seq x y z
N MET A 1 8.37 -4.07 3.40
CA MET A 1 8.98 -2.76 3.17
C MET A 1 8.40 -1.77 4.18
N CYS A 2 9.08 -1.52 5.26
CA CYS A 2 8.73 -0.49 6.22
C CYS A 2 9.63 0.70 5.90
N ILE A 3 9.06 1.89 5.85
CA ILE A 3 9.81 3.13 5.68
C ILE A 3 9.97 3.72 7.07
N ARG A 4 11.13 4.30 7.34
CA ARG A 4 11.28 5.06 8.56
C ARG A 4 10.39 6.29 8.51
N ASP A 5 9.56 6.47 9.53
CA ASP A 5 8.76 7.67 9.71
C ASP A 5 9.65 8.90 10.00
N SER A 6 9.09 10.08 9.98
CA SER A 6 9.82 11.27 10.40
C SER A 6 10.16 11.19 11.88
N PRO A 7 11.32 11.74 12.32
CA PRO A 7 11.67 11.76 13.74
C PRO A 7 10.63 12.46 14.61
N LYS A 8 9.91 13.45 14.07
CA LYS A 8 8.82 14.13 14.78
C LYS A 8 7.62 13.22 14.96
N ALA A 9 7.22 12.43 13.94
CA ALA A 9 6.14 11.47 14.05
C ALA A 9 6.50 10.34 15.03
N GLU A 10 7.74 9.80 14.95
CA GLU A 10 8.23 8.77 15.88
C GLU A 10 8.21 9.26 17.34
N ALA A 11 8.51 10.54 17.59
CA ALA A 11 8.49 11.12 18.94
C ALA A 11 7.09 11.05 19.58
N PHE A 12 6.03 11.22 18.81
CA PHE A 12 4.67 11.07 19.32
C PHE A 12 4.35 9.64 19.73
N LEU A 13 4.84 8.63 19.00
CA LEU A 13 4.60 7.22 19.33
C LEU A 13 5.21 6.78 20.68
N SER A 14 6.19 7.54 21.18
CA SER A 14 6.85 7.27 22.48
C SER A 14 6.47 8.25 23.58
N CYS A 15 5.63 9.24 23.33
CA CYS A 15 5.19 10.19 24.34
C CYS A 15 3.98 9.68 25.16
N GLY A 16 3.72 10.31 26.31
CA GLY A 16 2.69 9.87 27.26
C GLY A 16 1.24 9.97 26.73
N ILE A 17 0.99 10.62 25.60
CA ILE A 17 -0.34 10.77 25.04
C ILE A 17 -0.94 9.43 24.57
N GLY A 18 -0.10 8.46 24.14
CA GLY A 18 -0.54 7.13 23.70
C GLY A 18 -1.08 6.25 24.81
N SER A 19 -0.86 6.60 26.08
CA SER A 19 -1.42 5.89 27.23
C SER A 19 -2.72 6.50 27.77
N ARG A 20 -3.25 7.54 27.14
CA ARG A 20 -4.49 8.17 27.55
C ARG A 20 -5.69 7.52 26.90
N PRO A 21 -6.79 7.31 27.65
CA PRO A 21 -8.05 6.90 27.06
C PRO A 21 -8.57 8.01 26.13
N SER A 22 -9.29 7.62 25.08
CA SER A 22 -9.92 8.55 24.15
C SER A 22 -11.22 7.95 23.61
N LEU A 23 -12.07 7.50 24.55
CA LEU A 23 -13.33 6.86 24.22
C LEU A 23 -14.36 7.89 23.75
N GLY A 24 -15.01 7.62 22.64
CA GLY A 24 -16.09 8.45 22.10
C GLY A 24 -15.65 9.32 20.93
N TYR A 25 -16.56 10.19 20.50
CA TYR A 25 -16.34 11.11 19.40
C TYR A 25 -15.73 12.43 19.88
N PRO A 26 -15.00 13.16 19.01
CA PRO A 26 -14.64 14.54 19.32
C PRO A 26 -15.88 15.39 19.67
N GLY A 27 -15.83 16.10 20.80
CA GLY A 27 -16.95 16.87 21.34
C GLY A 27 -17.94 16.06 22.21
N ASP A 28 -17.79 14.74 22.26
CA ASP A 28 -18.61 13.83 23.07
C ASP A 28 -17.79 12.65 23.60
N LYS A 29 -16.72 12.98 24.32
CA LYS A 29 -15.84 11.96 24.95
C LYS A 29 -16.44 11.47 26.27
N TYR A 30 -16.21 10.21 26.57
CA TYR A 30 -16.62 9.61 27.82
C TYR A 30 -15.80 10.13 29.01
N GLU A 31 -14.49 10.27 28.86
CA GLU A 31 -13.60 10.86 29.86
C GLU A 31 -13.44 12.37 29.64
N MET A 32 -13.29 13.11 30.73
CA MET A 32 -13.08 14.56 30.73
C MET A 32 -11.61 14.94 30.56
N GLY A 33 -11.34 16.16 30.05
CA GLY A 33 -10.00 16.70 29.90
C GLY A 33 -9.26 16.17 28.67
N LEU A 34 -10.01 15.79 27.61
CA LEU A 34 -9.48 15.26 26.36
C LEU A 34 -9.52 16.26 25.21
N GLU A 35 -9.79 17.53 25.46
CA GLU A 35 -10.00 18.57 24.45
C GLU A 35 -8.83 18.65 23.45
N ALA A 36 -7.58 18.57 23.94
CA ALA A 36 -6.39 18.55 23.08
C ALA A 36 -6.28 17.28 22.24
N ILE A 37 -6.73 16.12 22.76
CA ILE A 37 -6.77 14.87 21.98
C ILE A 37 -7.84 14.94 20.91
N GLU A 38 -9.00 15.49 21.21
CA GLU A 38 -10.09 15.71 20.25
C GLU A 38 -9.62 16.61 19.08
N GLU A 39 -8.90 17.67 19.37
CA GLU A 39 -8.29 18.55 18.34
C GLU A 39 -7.29 17.78 17.46
N ILE A 40 -6.46 16.91 18.05
CA ILE A 40 -5.52 16.06 17.31
C ILE A 40 -6.26 15.08 16.40
N GLU A 41 -7.32 14.44 16.87
CA GLU A 41 -8.12 13.49 16.08
C GLU A 41 -8.78 14.19 14.88
N VAL A 42 -9.38 15.35 15.10
CA VAL A 42 -9.99 16.17 14.05
C VAL A 42 -8.94 16.63 13.04
N LEU A 43 -7.80 17.14 13.53
CA LEU A 43 -6.71 17.61 12.67
C LEU A 43 -6.16 16.46 11.81
N ALA A 44 -5.92 15.29 12.40
CA ALA A 44 -5.40 14.13 11.68
C ALA A 44 -6.37 13.68 10.57
N SER A 45 -7.66 13.58 10.88
CA SER A 45 -8.68 13.21 9.90
C SER A 45 -8.80 14.25 8.78
N THR A 46 -8.76 15.54 9.12
CA THR A 46 -8.81 16.64 8.15
C THR A 46 -7.60 16.63 7.21
N LEU A 47 -6.39 16.44 7.74
CA LEU A 47 -5.17 16.38 6.95
C LEU A 47 -5.15 15.14 6.02
N VAL A 48 -5.65 14.00 6.49
CA VAL A 48 -5.81 12.82 5.62
C VAL A 48 -6.77 13.12 4.48
N ALA A 49 -7.93 13.71 4.77
CA ALA A 49 -8.92 14.08 3.76
C ALA A 49 -8.34 15.09 2.75
N GLU A 50 -7.56 16.07 3.21
CA GLU A 50 -6.86 17.05 2.37
C GLU A 50 -5.86 16.39 1.43
N VAL A 51 -4.91 15.59 1.98
CA VAL A 51 -3.83 14.94 1.22
C VAL A 51 -4.40 13.99 0.16
N PHE A 52 -5.43 13.24 0.50
CA PHE A 52 -6.10 12.30 -0.42
C PHE A 52 -7.28 12.91 -1.18
N ARG A 53 -7.53 14.21 -1.06
CA ARG A 53 -8.64 14.92 -1.74
C ARG A 53 -9.97 14.17 -1.62
N ALA A 54 -10.27 13.70 -0.42
CA ALA A 54 -11.48 12.97 -0.08
C ALA A 54 -12.42 13.81 0.77
N LYS A 55 -13.71 13.48 0.75
CA LYS A 55 -14.71 14.15 1.61
C LYS A 55 -14.69 13.62 3.05
N PHE A 56 -14.40 12.32 3.20
CA PHE A 56 -14.43 11.62 4.49
C PHE A 56 -13.18 10.77 4.65
N ALA A 57 -12.60 10.78 5.85
CA ALA A 57 -11.45 9.99 6.24
C ALA A 57 -11.69 9.33 7.60
N GLU A 58 -11.48 8.01 7.69
CA GLU A 58 -11.49 7.26 8.94
C GLU A 58 -10.04 6.88 9.30
N ILE A 59 -9.59 7.38 10.43
CA ILE A 59 -8.22 7.19 10.93
C ILE A 59 -8.12 6.18 12.08
N ARG A 60 -9.25 5.81 12.70
CA ARG A 60 -9.32 4.85 13.82
C ARG A 60 -9.24 3.41 13.31
N VAL A 61 -8.23 3.14 12.49
CA VAL A 61 -8.05 1.87 11.80
C VAL A 61 -6.72 1.25 12.22
N PRO A 62 -6.72 0.11 12.93
CA PRO A 62 -5.51 -0.48 13.49
C PRO A 62 -4.48 -0.96 12.47
N SER A 63 -4.89 -1.32 11.26
CA SER A 63 -4.01 -1.82 10.18
C SER A 63 -4.68 -1.72 8.82
N GLY A 64 -3.90 -1.86 7.74
CA GLY A 64 -4.46 -1.97 6.38
C GLY A 64 -5.39 -3.19 6.21
N ALA A 65 -5.14 -4.28 6.91
CA ALA A 65 -6.04 -5.44 6.93
C ALA A 65 -7.40 -5.08 7.54
N MET A 66 -7.42 -4.32 8.64
CA MET A 66 -8.65 -3.84 9.26
C MET A 66 -9.34 -2.78 8.39
N ALA A 67 -8.60 -1.97 7.63
CA ALA A 67 -9.19 -1.06 6.65
C ALA A 67 -10.02 -1.83 5.60
N ASN A 68 -9.48 -2.94 5.09
CA ASN A 68 -10.21 -3.82 4.18
C ASN A 68 -11.44 -4.44 4.87
N LEU A 69 -11.29 -4.95 6.09
CA LEU A 69 -12.41 -5.54 6.82
C LEU A 69 -13.54 -4.53 7.07
N PHE A 70 -13.22 -3.32 7.53
CA PHE A 70 -14.22 -2.26 7.76
C PHE A 70 -14.96 -1.92 6.45
N SER A 71 -14.23 -1.87 5.34
CA SER A 71 -14.80 -1.61 4.02
C SER A 71 -15.71 -2.78 3.57
N PHE A 72 -15.30 -4.03 3.78
CA PHE A 72 -16.15 -5.19 3.50
C PHE A 72 -17.45 -5.14 4.34
N MET A 73 -17.36 -4.90 5.65
CA MET A 73 -18.50 -4.79 6.55
C MET A 73 -19.43 -3.61 6.22
N SER A 74 -18.91 -2.54 5.64
CA SER A 74 -19.72 -1.37 5.26
C SER A 74 -20.52 -1.58 3.98
N ILE A 75 -20.09 -2.50 3.10
CA ILE A 75 -20.64 -2.70 1.75
C ILE A 75 -21.35 -4.05 1.62
N CYS A 76 -20.81 -5.09 2.23
CA CYS A 76 -21.24 -6.47 2.07
C CYS A 76 -21.84 -7.05 3.35
N GLU A 77 -22.61 -8.12 3.17
CA GLU A 77 -23.05 -9.02 4.24
C GLU A 77 -22.35 -10.38 4.11
N PRO A 78 -22.21 -11.19 5.18
CA PRO A 78 -21.74 -12.57 5.06
C PRO A 78 -22.55 -13.36 4.04
N GLY A 79 -21.84 -14.04 3.12
CA GLY A 79 -22.45 -14.76 1.99
C GLY A 79 -22.46 -13.97 0.68
N ASP A 80 -22.22 -12.66 0.71
CA ASP A 80 -22.10 -11.88 -0.53
C ASP A 80 -20.85 -12.30 -1.33
N THR A 81 -20.95 -12.18 -2.65
CA THR A 81 -19.86 -12.49 -3.58
C THR A 81 -19.03 -11.24 -3.86
N ILE A 82 -17.71 -11.39 -3.84
CA ILE A 82 -16.75 -10.35 -4.24
C ILE A 82 -15.81 -10.88 -5.33
N ILE A 83 -15.36 -9.99 -6.21
CA ILE A 83 -14.31 -10.28 -7.19
C ILE A 83 -13.03 -9.54 -6.77
N VAL A 84 -11.91 -10.26 -6.72
CA VAL A 84 -10.63 -9.75 -6.16
C VAL A 84 -9.45 -10.06 -7.09
N PRO A 85 -8.40 -9.23 -7.11
CA PRO A 85 -7.19 -9.54 -7.85
C PRO A 85 -6.54 -10.83 -7.33
N PRO A 86 -6.12 -11.76 -8.20
CA PRO A 86 -5.38 -12.95 -7.79
C PRO A 86 -3.96 -12.62 -7.34
N THR A 87 -3.32 -13.54 -6.63
CA THR A 87 -1.95 -13.37 -6.13
C THR A 87 -0.92 -13.19 -7.24
N SER A 88 -1.21 -13.67 -8.45
CA SER A 88 -0.35 -13.54 -9.65
C SER A 88 -0.19 -12.09 -10.15
N ILE A 89 -1.07 -11.18 -9.73
CA ILE A 89 -0.94 -9.73 -9.94
C ILE A 89 -0.93 -8.96 -8.62
N GLY A 90 -0.33 -9.56 -7.60
CA GLY A 90 -0.13 -8.92 -6.30
C GLY A 90 -1.35 -8.85 -5.40
N GLY A 91 -2.46 -9.54 -5.69
CA GLY A 91 -3.63 -9.61 -4.81
C GLY A 91 -3.25 -9.98 -3.38
N HIS A 92 -3.72 -9.21 -2.42
CA HIS A 92 -3.33 -9.38 -1.03
C HIS A 92 -4.20 -10.41 -0.30
N VAL A 93 -3.60 -11.19 0.59
CA VAL A 93 -4.28 -12.26 1.35
C VAL A 93 -5.54 -11.80 2.08
N THR A 94 -5.64 -10.54 2.47
CA THR A 94 -6.85 -9.98 3.13
C THR A 94 -8.12 -10.06 2.27
N HIS A 95 -7.98 -10.09 0.96
CA HIS A 95 -9.09 -10.25 0.02
C HIS A 95 -9.45 -11.71 -0.26
N HIS A 96 -8.63 -12.66 0.21
CA HIS A 96 -8.78 -14.08 -0.05
C HIS A 96 -9.31 -14.86 1.17
N LYS A 97 -9.60 -16.16 0.96
CA LYS A 97 -10.17 -17.05 1.96
C LYS A 97 -9.41 -17.10 3.31
N PRO A 98 -8.06 -17.07 3.36
CA PRO A 98 -7.33 -17.05 4.64
C PRO A 98 -7.36 -15.70 5.36
N GLY A 99 -7.77 -14.62 4.70
CA GLY A 99 -7.77 -13.26 5.24
C GLY A 99 -9.14 -12.74 5.65
N CYS A 100 -9.23 -11.41 5.80
CA CYS A 100 -10.42 -10.74 6.31
C CYS A 100 -11.70 -11.06 5.53
N ALA A 101 -11.62 -11.16 4.20
CA ALA A 101 -12.77 -11.46 3.35
C ALA A 101 -13.35 -12.85 3.68
N GLY A 102 -12.48 -13.88 3.78
CA GLY A 102 -12.91 -15.22 4.15
C GLY A 102 -13.37 -15.33 5.60
N LEU A 103 -12.71 -14.63 6.54
CA LEU A 103 -13.11 -14.58 7.95
C LEU A 103 -14.47 -13.89 8.15
N PHE A 104 -14.78 -12.91 7.32
CA PHE A 104 -16.08 -12.25 7.32
C PHE A 104 -17.18 -13.08 6.61
N GLY A 105 -16.80 -14.19 5.97
CA GLY A 105 -17.74 -15.12 5.33
C GLY A 105 -18.16 -14.72 3.92
N LEU A 106 -17.31 -13.98 3.18
CA LEU A 106 -17.57 -13.63 1.80
C LEU A 106 -17.25 -14.78 0.84
N ASN A 107 -18.01 -14.87 -0.25
CA ASN A 107 -17.71 -15.71 -1.40
C ASN A 107 -16.73 -14.99 -2.32
N ILE A 108 -15.57 -15.59 -2.56
CA ILE A 108 -14.45 -14.94 -3.23
C ILE A 108 -14.23 -15.57 -4.59
N ILE A 109 -14.19 -14.72 -5.62
CA ILE A 109 -13.89 -15.08 -7.01
C ILE A 109 -12.68 -14.27 -7.44
N GLU A 110 -11.70 -14.92 -8.05
CA GLU A 110 -10.53 -14.24 -8.59
C GLU A 110 -10.86 -13.59 -9.93
N ALA A 111 -10.38 -12.35 -10.10
CA ALA A 111 -10.52 -11.60 -11.34
C ALA A 111 -9.65 -12.20 -12.45
N PRO A 112 -10.08 -12.14 -13.72
CA PRO A 112 -9.23 -12.46 -14.86
C PRO A 112 -8.08 -11.44 -14.97
N VAL A 113 -6.94 -11.90 -15.50
CA VAL A 113 -5.67 -11.17 -15.48
C VAL A 113 -5.25 -10.73 -16.87
N ASP A 114 -4.95 -9.45 -17.02
CA ASP A 114 -4.14 -8.93 -18.10
C ASP A 114 -2.65 -8.97 -17.67
N LYS A 115 -1.90 -9.88 -18.28
CA LYS A 115 -0.49 -10.13 -17.94
C LYS A 115 0.43 -9.00 -18.36
N ASP A 116 0.10 -8.34 -19.48
CA ASP A 116 0.94 -7.33 -20.10
C ASP A 116 0.87 -6.00 -19.34
N TYR A 117 -0.32 -5.68 -18.80
CA TYR A 117 -0.54 -4.49 -17.99
C TYR A 117 -0.49 -4.73 -16.48
N TYR A 118 -0.25 -5.98 -16.05
CA TYR A 118 -0.20 -6.36 -14.63
C TYR A 118 -1.45 -5.91 -13.86
N THR A 119 -2.62 -6.14 -14.42
CA THR A 119 -3.92 -5.73 -13.86
C THR A 119 -5.02 -6.73 -14.25
N VAL A 120 -6.27 -6.36 -14.04
CA VAL A 120 -7.42 -7.18 -14.44
C VAL A 120 -7.71 -7.03 -15.94
N ASP A 121 -8.14 -8.12 -16.59
CA ASP A 121 -8.65 -8.12 -17.95
C ASP A 121 -10.09 -7.58 -17.96
N LEU A 122 -10.31 -6.44 -18.61
CA LEU A 122 -11.57 -5.72 -18.57
C LEU A 122 -12.73 -6.45 -19.27
N ASP A 123 -12.45 -7.08 -20.40
CA ASP A 123 -13.50 -7.76 -21.19
C ASP A 123 -13.97 -9.02 -20.47
N GLN A 124 -13.03 -9.84 -20.00
CA GLN A 124 -13.36 -11.02 -19.22
C GLN A 124 -13.97 -10.65 -17.86
N LEU A 125 -13.53 -9.55 -17.23
CA LEU A 125 -14.12 -9.05 -15.98
C LEU A 125 -15.59 -8.67 -16.18
N ARG A 126 -15.93 -8.00 -17.29
CA ARG A 126 -17.32 -7.62 -17.60
C ARG A 126 -18.20 -8.86 -17.79
N GLU A 127 -17.72 -9.90 -18.45
CA GLU A 127 -18.45 -11.16 -18.60
C GLU A 127 -18.65 -11.85 -17.23
N LEU A 128 -17.57 -11.91 -16.43
CA LEU A 128 -17.58 -12.50 -15.11
C LEU A 128 -18.58 -11.80 -14.17
N THR A 129 -18.58 -10.47 -14.17
CA THR A 129 -19.50 -9.68 -13.31
C THR A 129 -20.96 -9.87 -13.66
N ARG A 130 -21.29 -9.99 -14.95
CA ARG A 130 -22.67 -10.27 -15.42
C ARG A 130 -23.15 -11.65 -14.98
N LYS A 131 -22.25 -12.64 -14.96
CA LYS A 131 -22.54 -14.00 -14.54
C LYS A 131 -22.68 -14.13 -13.02
N GLU A 132 -21.71 -13.62 -12.28
CA GLU A 132 -21.56 -13.85 -10.85
C GLU A 132 -22.27 -12.79 -9.97
N LYS A 133 -22.58 -11.62 -10.55
CA LYS A 133 -23.26 -10.48 -9.88
C LYS A 133 -22.67 -10.14 -8.53
N PRO A 134 -21.37 -9.85 -8.44
CA PRO A 134 -20.72 -9.55 -7.15
C PRO A 134 -21.32 -8.29 -6.52
N LYS A 135 -21.25 -8.21 -5.20
CA LYS A 135 -21.59 -7.03 -4.42
C LYS A 135 -20.47 -5.98 -4.45
N LEU A 136 -19.23 -6.47 -4.55
CA LEU A 136 -18.02 -5.64 -4.51
C LEU A 136 -16.98 -6.18 -5.50
N ILE A 137 -16.30 -5.28 -6.18
CA ILE A 137 -15.07 -5.56 -6.94
C ILE A 137 -13.94 -4.86 -6.23
N THR A 138 -12.77 -5.50 -6.12
CA THR A 138 -11.59 -4.87 -5.55
C THR A 138 -10.46 -4.75 -6.58
N LEU A 139 -9.68 -3.69 -6.48
CA LEU A 139 -8.46 -3.44 -7.24
C LEU A 139 -7.30 -3.12 -6.30
N GLY A 140 -6.09 -3.09 -6.83
CA GLY A 140 -4.89 -2.82 -6.07
C GLY A 140 -4.30 -4.07 -5.43
N GLY A 141 -3.13 -3.95 -4.84
CA GLY A 141 -2.43 -5.11 -4.28
C GLY A 141 -1.04 -4.80 -3.74
N SER A 142 -0.25 -5.87 -3.52
CA SER A 142 1.07 -5.80 -2.89
C SER A 142 2.20 -5.39 -3.85
N LEU A 143 2.02 -5.59 -5.13
CA LEU A 143 2.86 -5.06 -6.21
C LEU A 143 1.94 -4.37 -7.20
N ASN A 144 2.31 -3.18 -7.62
CA ASN A 144 1.59 -2.41 -8.62
C ASN A 144 2.63 -1.72 -9.49
N LEU A 145 2.70 -2.13 -10.74
CA LEU A 145 3.71 -1.63 -11.70
C LEU A 145 3.20 -0.43 -12.48
N PHE A 146 1.89 -0.43 -12.78
CA PHE A 146 1.21 0.58 -13.59
C PHE A 146 -0.09 1.00 -12.90
N GLU A 147 -0.66 2.13 -13.31
CA GLU A 147 -2.00 2.52 -12.84
C GLU A 147 -3.05 1.49 -13.26
N HIS A 148 -3.96 1.19 -12.35
CA HIS A 148 -5.08 0.31 -12.64
C HIS A 148 -6.19 1.06 -13.38
N PRO A 149 -6.99 0.38 -14.23
CA PRO A 149 -8.07 0.98 -15.00
C PRO A 149 -9.33 1.21 -14.14
N VAL A 150 -9.21 2.12 -13.16
CA VAL A 150 -10.24 2.35 -12.13
C VAL A 150 -11.55 2.83 -12.75
N ALA A 151 -11.51 3.73 -13.73
CA ALA A 151 -12.70 4.29 -14.38
C ALA A 151 -13.49 3.21 -15.15
N GLU A 152 -12.79 2.34 -15.88
CA GLU A 152 -13.36 1.25 -16.64
C GLU A 152 -13.99 0.20 -15.71
N VAL A 153 -13.27 -0.20 -14.63
CA VAL A 153 -13.80 -1.14 -13.65
C VAL A 153 -14.96 -0.54 -12.87
N SER A 154 -14.93 0.75 -12.54
CA SER A 154 -16.07 1.46 -11.96
C SER A 154 -17.30 1.43 -12.88
N SER A 155 -17.08 1.60 -14.19
CA SER A 155 -18.17 1.49 -15.17
C SER A 155 -18.76 0.07 -15.17
N ILE A 156 -17.92 -0.96 -15.20
CA ILE A 156 -18.35 -2.37 -15.13
C ILE A 156 -19.13 -2.65 -13.83
N ALA A 157 -18.64 -2.17 -12.70
CA ALA A 157 -19.32 -2.33 -11.41
C ALA A 157 -20.72 -1.69 -11.41
N LYS A 158 -20.83 -0.48 -11.95
CA LYS A 158 -22.11 0.25 -12.07
C LYS A 158 -23.13 -0.45 -12.96
N GLU A 159 -22.71 -1.16 -14.02
CA GLU A 159 -23.62 -1.93 -14.88
C GLU A 159 -24.47 -2.95 -14.10
N ILE A 160 -23.93 -3.46 -12.99
CA ILE A 160 -24.57 -4.50 -12.17
C ILE A 160 -24.94 -4.03 -10.76
N GLY A 161 -24.74 -2.74 -10.43
CA GLY A 161 -24.98 -2.18 -9.11
C GLY A 161 -23.98 -2.59 -8.02
N ALA A 162 -22.79 -3.05 -8.41
CA ALA A 162 -21.70 -3.36 -7.48
C ALA A 162 -20.94 -2.09 -7.07
N LYS A 163 -20.23 -2.17 -5.93
CA LYS A 163 -19.28 -1.16 -5.45
C LYS A 163 -17.86 -1.49 -5.86
N LEU A 164 -16.97 -0.48 -5.86
CA LEU A 164 -15.55 -0.63 -6.16
C LEU A 164 -14.70 -0.18 -4.96
N LEU A 165 -13.88 -1.09 -4.43
CA LEU A 165 -12.84 -0.82 -3.44
C LEU A 165 -11.47 -0.79 -4.12
N PHE A 166 -10.68 0.23 -3.83
CA PHE A 166 -9.28 0.28 -4.23
C PHE A 166 -8.36 0.08 -3.01
N ASP A 167 -7.66 -1.05 -2.96
CA ASP A 167 -6.64 -1.30 -1.93
C ASP A 167 -5.32 -0.60 -2.31
N ALA A 168 -5.18 0.62 -1.80
CA ALA A 168 -4.00 1.46 -1.97
C ALA A 168 -2.93 1.23 -0.91
N ALA A 169 -2.93 0.09 -0.21
CA ALA A 169 -1.98 -0.16 0.87
C ALA A 169 -0.52 0.08 0.47
N HIS A 170 -0.15 -0.18 -0.77
CA HIS A 170 1.18 0.08 -1.30
C HIS A 170 1.25 1.36 -2.15
N GLN A 171 0.15 1.81 -2.77
CA GLN A 171 0.11 2.95 -3.67
C GLN A 171 -0.22 4.27 -2.97
N CYS A 172 -0.56 4.24 -1.67
CA CYS A 172 -0.97 5.45 -0.94
C CYS A 172 0.04 6.61 -1.09
N GLY A 173 1.35 6.34 -1.09
CA GLY A 173 2.37 7.36 -1.36
C GLY A 173 2.31 7.93 -2.79
N LEU A 174 2.04 7.09 -3.81
CA LEU A 174 1.91 7.55 -5.19
C LEU A 174 0.69 8.47 -5.38
N ILE A 175 -0.41 8.16 -4.68
CA ILE A 175 -1.65 8.96 -4.70
C ILE A 175 -1.46 10.25 -3.89
N ALA A 176 -0.89 10.16 -2.68
CA ALA A 176 -0.61 11.33 -1.83
C ALA A 176 0.32 12.34 -2.50
N GLY A 177 1.36 11.87 -3.21
CA GLY A 177 2.29 12.69 -3.99
C GLY A 177 1.80 13.02 -5.40
N LYS A 178 0.57 12.68 -5.76
CA LYS A 178 -0.14 13.06 -6.99
C LYS A 178 0.52 12.56 -8.31
N ILE A 179 1.39 11.54 -8.24
CA ILE A 179 1.97 10.96 -9.45
C ILE A 179 1.03 9.94 -10.07
N TRP A 180 0.21 9.27 -9.25
CA TRP A 180 -0.92 8.46 -9.67
C TRP A 180 -2.24 9.17 -9.38
N SER A 181 -3.20 8.94 -10.25
CA SER A 181 -4.55 9.49 -10.11
C SER A 181 -5.22 9.02 -8.82
N ASN A 182 -6.03 9.87 -8.21
CA ASN A 182 -6.83 9.45 -7.07
C ASN A 182 -7.95 8.51 -7.52
N PRO A 183 -8.03 7.27 -7.03
CA PRO A 183 -9.08 6.33 -7.41
C PRO A 183 -10.50 6.85 -7.15
N LEU A 184 -10.71 7.71 -6.16
CA LEU A 184 -12.01 8.33 -5.88
C LEU A 184 -12.48 9.23 -7.04
N ASP A 185 -11.57 9.92 -7.72
CA ASP A 185 -11.88 10.77 -8.88
C ASP A 185 -12.30 9.94 -10.10
N HIS A 186 -11.92 8.66 -10.13
CA HIS A 186 -12.22 7.71 -11.19
C HIS A 186 -13.34 6.71 -10.82
N GLY A 187 -14.03 6.96 -9.71
CA GLY A 187 -15.25 6.26 -9.36
C GLY A 187 -15.07 5.05 -8.46
N ALA A 188 -13.94 4.90 -7.78
CA ALA A 188 -13.85 4.03 -6.62
C ALA A 188 -14.77 4.58 -5.52
N ASP A 189 -15.51 3.69 -4.86
CA ASP A 189 -16.42 4.06 -3.76
C ASP A 189 -15.64 4.24 -2.45
N VAL A 190 -14.59 3.46 -2.25
CA VAL A 190 -13.76 3.46 -1.05
C VAL A 190 -12.30 3.12 -1.39
N VAL A 191 -11.37 3.78 -0.70
CA VAL A 191 -9.93 3.52 -0.81
C VAL A 191 -9.39 3.16 0.56
N THR A 192 -8.68 2.03 0.65
CA THR A 192 -8.05 1.53 1.87
C THR A 192 -6.54 1.64 1.81
N MET A 193 -5.88 1.91 2.93
CA MET A 193 -4.46 2.19 2.98
C MET A 193 -3.78 1.56 4.19
N SER A 194 -2.47 1.27 4.05
CA SER A 194 -1.57 0.96 5.17
C SER A 194 -0.63 2.14 5.38
N THR A 195 -0.69 2.79 6.53
CA THR A 195 0.02 4.04 6.79
C THR A 195 1.54 3.89 6.85
N TYR A 196 2.07 2.71 7.22
CA TYR A 196 3.50 2.45 7.41
C TYR A 196 4.24 1.90 6.17
N LYS A 197 3.55 1.82 5.00
CA LYS A 197 4.17 1.38 3.74
C LYS A 197 4.71 2.59 2.95
N SER A 198 4.32 2.79 1.70
CA SER A 198 4.82 3.91 0.89
C SER A 198 4.49 5.29 1.49
N LEU A 199 3.49 5.38 2.36
CA LEU A 199 3.16 6.60 3.08
C LEU A 199 4.21 6.97 4.15
N GLY A 200 4.89 5.96 4.73
CA GLY A 200 5.97 6.19 5.70
C GLY A 200 5.52 6.78 7.03
N GLY A 201 4.30 6.48 7.45
CA GLY A 201 3.71 6.92 8.71
C GLY A 201 3.65 5.82 9.77
N PRO A 202 2.97 6.07 10.89
CA PRO A 202 2.85 5.12 12.00
C PRO A 202 2.13 3.83 11.58
N PRO A 203 2.40 2.69 12.24
CA PRO A 203 1.67 1.45 11.99
C PRO A 203 0.16 1.63 12.19
N GLY A 204 -0.60 1.44 11.12
CA GLY A 204 -2.05 1.63 11.11
C GLY A 204 -2.65 1.45 9.73
N GLY A 205 -3.92 1.78 9.62
CA GLY A 205 -4.67 1.89 8.37
C GLY A 205 -5.40 3.22 8.30
N VAL A 206 -5.86 3.54 7.10
CA VAL A 206 -6.73 4.68 6.81
C VAL A 206 -7.73 4.26 5.75
N ILE A 207 -8.95 4.77 5.85
CA ILE A 207 -9.98 4.61 4.83
C ILE A 207 -10.45 6.00 4.39
N VAL A 208 -10.58 6.20 3.09
CA VAL A 208 -11.17 7.44 2.55
C VAL A 208 -12.29 7.11 1.58
N THR A 209 -13.32 7.95 1.55
CA THR A 209 -14.47 7.82 0.66
C THR A 209 -15.10 9.17 0.37
N ASN A 210 -15.85 9.26 -0.75
CA ASN A 210 -16.69 10.40 -1.07
C ASN A 210 -18.19 10.10 -0.85
N ASP A 211 -18.53 8.85 -0.51
CA ASP A 211 -19.89 8.38 -0.27
C ASP A 211 -20.27 8.55 1.22
N PRO A 212 -21.25 9.43 1.56
CA PRO A 212 -21.62 9.70 2.96
C PRO A 212 -22.24 8.48 3.66
N GLU A 213 -22.91 7.58 2.92
CA GLU A 213 -23.52 6.39 3.52
C GLU A 213 -22.44 5.35 3.89
N ILE A 214 -21.43 5.18 3.03
CA ILE A 214 -20.26 4.35 3.34
C ILE A 214 -19.49 4.95 4.51
N ALA A 215 -19.25 6.26 4.50
CA ALA A 215 -18.55 6.95 5.60
C ALA A 215 -19.25 6.74 6.94
N LYS A 216 -20.58 6.91 7.00
CA LYS A 216 -21.38 6.70 8.21
C LYS A 216 -21.31 5.25 8.72
N LYS A 217 -21.33 4.27 7.82
CA LYS A 217 -21.20 2.85 8.22
C LYS A 217 -19.80 2.57 8.75
N ILE A 218 -18.75 3.04 8.06
CA ILE A 218 -17.37 2.87 8.50
C ILE A 218 -17.12 3.53 9.86
N ASP A 219 -17.65 4.72 10.10
CA ASP A 219 -17.60 5.41 11.39
C ASP A 219 -18.19 4.55 12.52
N SER A 220 -19.38 3.98 12.30
CA SER A 220 -20.03 3.08 13.28
C SER A 220 -19.30 1.75 13.48
N ILE A 221 -18.66 1.22 12.42
CA ILE A 221 -17.81 0.02 12.50
C ILE A 221 -16.53 0.34 13.28
N ALA A 222 -15.93 1.49 13.04
CA ALA A 222 -14.73 1.92 13.76
C ALA A 222 -15.04 2.10 15.25
N PHE A 223 -16.07 2.90 15.57
CA PHE A 223 -16.52 3.14 16.94
C PHE A 223 -18.07 3.21 16.97
N PRO A 224 -18.75 2.47 17.88
CA PRO A 224 -18.20 1.60 18.93
C PRO A 224 -17.92 0.15 18.48
N GLY A 225 -17.95 -0.15 17.18
CA GLY A 225 -17.91 -1.51 16.66
C GLY A 225 -16.60 -2.25 16.95
N MET A 226 -15.49 -1.78 16.40
CA MET A 226 -14.21 -2.49 16.43
C MET A 226 -13.17 -1.85 17.36
N THR A 227 -13.36 -0.58 17.74
CA THR A 227 -12.50 0.12 18.71
C THR A 227 -13.37 0.80 19.77
N ALA A 228 -12.93 0.76 21.03
CA ALA A 228 -13.49 1.61 22.10
C ALA A 228 -12.58 2.83 22.31
N ASN A 229 -11.29 2.58 22.46
CA ASN A 229 -10.26 3.62 22.47
C ASN A 229 -9.37 3.48 21.24
N PHE A 230 -9.00 4.60 20.64
CA PHE A 230 -7.98 4.62 19.61
C PHE A 230 -6.74 5.36 20.11
N ASP A 231 -5.58 4.96 19.63
CA ASP A 231 -4.29 5.48 20.07
C ASP A 231 -4.09 6.93 19.61
N ALA A 232 -4.20 7.88 20.55
CA ALA A 232 -4.02 9.31 20.29
C ALA A 232 -2.60 9.65 19.78
N ALA A 233 -1.58 8.88 20.19
CA ALA A 233 -0.22 9.07 19.71
C ALA A 233 -0.10 8.68 18.23
N LYS A 234 -0.81 7.65 17.77
CA LYS A 234 -0.89 7.31 16.34
C LYS A 234 -1.60 8.39 15.55
N SER A 235 -2.68 8.98 16.07
CA SER A 235 -3.37 10.08 15.43
C SER A 235 -2.45 11.29 15.27
N ALA A 236 -1.68 11.65 16.31
CA ALA A 236 -0.70 12.73 16.27
C ALA A 236 0.44 12.44 15.26
N ALA A 237 1.00 11.22 15.29
CA ALA A 237 2.04 10.81 14.35
C ALA A 237 1.54 10.81 12.90
N LEU A 238 0.30 10.38 12.67
CA LEU A 238 -0.34 10.43 11.35
C LEU A 238 -0.52 11.87 10.87
N ALA A 239 -0.95 12.79 11.74
CA ALA A 239 -1.07 14.19 11.40
C ALA A 239 0.27 14.79 10.93
N VAL A 240 1.37 14.50 11.65
CA VAL A 240 2.73 14.92 11.24
C VAL A 240 3.10 14.31 9.88
N THR A 241 2.82 13.03 9.69
CA THR A 241 3.08 12.35 8.41
C THR A 241 2.32 13.04 7.27
N MET A 242 1.06 13.43 7.47
CA MET A 242 0.28 14.14 6.45
C MET A 242 0.84 15.52 6.15
N LEU A 243 1.38 16.23 7.15
CA LEU A 243 2.10 17.49 6.93
C LEU A 243 3.34 17.28 6.05
N ASP A 244 4.13 16.24 6.29
CA ASP A 244 5.27 15.90 5.45
C ASP A 244 4.84 15.63 4.00
N TRP A 245 3.74 14.92 3.78
CA TRP A 245 3.19 14.66 2.45
C TRP A 245 2.64 15.91 1.77
N ARG A 246 2.02 16.80 2.53
CA ARG A 246 1.55 18.08 2.00
C ARG A 246 2.71 18.95 1.52
N ASP A 247 3.79 18.99 2.29
CA ASP A 247 4.92 19.89 2.05
C ASP A 247 5.95 19.31 1.06
N TYR A 248 6.19 17.99 1.06
CA TYR A 248 7.25 17.34 0.28
C TYR A 248 6.77 16.18 -0.62
N GLY A 249 5.48 15.86 -0.63
CA GLY A 249 4.97 14.62 -1.22
C GLY A 249 5.26 14.50 -2.71
N GLU A 250 5.12 15.57 -3.48
CA GLU A 250 5.36 15.57 -4.94
C GLU A 250 6.83 15.31 -5.27
N ASP A 251 7.76 15.96 -4.58
CA ASP A 251 9.20 15.75 -4.78
C ASP A 251 9.61 14.35 -4.33
N TYR A 252 9.10 13.90 -3.17
CA TYR A 252 9.43 12.60 -2.63
C TYR A 252 8.98 11.45 -3.56
N VAL A 253 7.77 11.50 -4.04
CA VAL A 253 7.24 10.45 -4.92
C VAL A 253 7.91 10.47 -6.30
N SER A 254 8.25 11.65 -6.81
CA SER A 254 8.97 11.79 -8.08
C SER A 254 10.33 11.10 -8.03
N GLU A 255 11.09 11.32 -6.96
CA GLU A 255 12.36 10.62 -6.74
C GLU A 255 12.19 9.11 -6.54
N MET A 256 11.14 8.66 -5.83
CA MET A 256 10.86 7.23 -5.69
C MET A 256 10.65 6.55 -7.03
N VAL A 257 9.82 7.12 -7.90
CA VAL A 257 9.50 6.54 -9.21
C VAL A 257 10.68 6.61 -10.16
N LEU A 258 11.39 7.74 -10.18
CA LEU A 258 12.61 7.90 -10.99
C LEU A 258 13.67 6.86 -10.59
N MET A 259 13.90 6.70 -9.28
CA MET A 259 14.85 5.72 -8.77
C MET A 259 14.42 4.28 -9.10
N ALA A 260 13.12 3.94 -9.00
CA ALA A 260 12.63 2.61 -9.34
C ALA A 260 12.84 2.28 -10.82
N LYS A 261 12.52 3.20 -11.73
CA LYS A 261 12.74 3.05 -13.16
C LYS A 261 14.22 2.87 -13.48
N THR A 262 15.06 3.74 -12.93
CA THR A 262 16.51 3.72 -13.19
C THR A 262 17.17 2.46 -12.62
N LEU A 263 16.79 2.06 -11.40
CA LEU A 263 17.36 0.86 -10.79
C LEU A 263 16.95 -0.40 -11.55
N ALA A 264 15.70 -0.50 -12.00
CA ALA A 264 15.22 -1.62 -12.81
C ALA A 264 16.02 -1.74 -14.12
N SER A 265 16.22 -0.64 -14.82
CA SER A 265 17.06 -0.61 -16.04
C SER A 265 18.52 -0.96 -15.76
N CYS A 266 19.14 -0.41 -14.72
CA CYS A 266 20.50 -0.76 -14.34
C CYS A 266 20.65 -2.25 -13.98
N LEU A 267 19.64 -2.89 -13.39
CA LEU A 267 19.70 -4.32 -13.08
C LEU A 267 19.73 -5.17 -14.36
N GLU A 268 19.03 -4.77 -15.43
CA GLU A 268 19.12 -5.44 -16.72
C GLU A 268 20.53 -5.34 -17.33
N ASP A 269 21.21 -4.18 -17.17
CA ASP A 269 22.59 -3.99 -17.61
C ASP A 269 23.57 -4.95 -16.90
N TYR A 270 23.18 -5.54 -15.77
CA TYR A 270 23.90 -6.58 -15.01
C TYR A 270 23.29 -7.96 -15.17
N ASP A 271 22.54 -8.22 -16.24
CA ASP A 271 21.90 -9.50 -16.56
C ASP A 271 20.92 -10.03 -15.50
N VAL A 272 20.34 -9.14 -14.67
CA VAL A 272 19.29 -9.51 -13.75
C VAL A 272 17.93 -9.48 -14.47
N PRO A 273 17.16 -10.59 -14.48
CA PRO A 273 15.93 -10.69 -15.27
C PRO A 273 14.78 -9.89 -14.64
N VAL A 274 14.71 -8.59 -14.95
CA VAL A 274 13.62 -7.70 -14.48
C VAL A 274 12.33 -8.02 -15.23
N PHE A 275 11.20 -8.07 -14.50
CA PHE A 275 9.89 -8.23 -15.13
C PHE A 275 9.56 -6.99 -15.97
N PHE A 276 9.13 -7.22 -17.21
CA PHE A 276 8.82 -6.20 -18.18
C PHE A 276 7.37 -6.35 -18.69
N GLY A 277 6.57 -5.32 -18.52
CA GLY A 277 5.21 -5.27 -19.03
C GLY A 277 5.06 -4.36 -20.27
N ALA A 278 3.84 -4.18 -20.75
CA ALA A 278 3.54 -3.37 -21.94
C ALA A 278 4.02 -1.92 -21.85
N LEU A 279 4.13 -1.36 -20.64
CA LEU A 279 4.54 0.02 -20.38
C LEU A 279 5.97 0.14 -19.81
N GLY A 280 6.79 -0.90 -19.96
CA GLY A 280 8.15 -0.97 -19.42
C GLY A 280 8.23 -1.73 -18.10
N HIS A 281 9.26 -1.46 -17.29
CA HIS A 281 9.45 -2.13 -16.01
C HIS A 281 8.46 -1.66 -14.94
N THR A 282 8.23 -0.36 -14.86
CA THR A 282 7.35 0.23 -13.85
C THR A 282 7.06 1.72 -14.10
N GLN A 283 5.91 2.16 -13.65
CA GLN A 283 5.54 3.56 -13.44
C GLN A 283 5.30 3.86 -11.94
N SER A 284 5.74 2.94 -11.07
CA SER A 284 5.56 2.94 -9.63
C SER A 284 6.89 3.13 -8.90
N HIS A 285 6.82 3.20 -7.57
CA HIS A 285 7.97 3.10 -6.67
C HIS A 285 8.44 1.65 -6.45
N GLN A 286 7.82 0.70 -7.13
CA GLN A 286 8.10 -0.74 -7.05
C GLN A 286 8.42 -1.28 -8.44
N PHE A 287 9.23 -2.33 -8.48
CA PHE A 287 9.41 -3.18 -9.64
C PHE A 287 9.66 -4.63 -9.18
N ALA A 288 9.71 -5.56 -10.11
CA ALA A 288 9.94 -6.96 -9.79
C ALA A 288 11.03 -7.57 -10.66
N VAL A 289 11.71 -8.58 -10.12
CA VAL A 289 12.68 -9.43 -10.80
C VAL A 289 12.11 -10.83 -10.86
N LEU A 290 12.26 -11.52 -12.00
CA LEU A 290 11.90 -12.93 -12.17
C LEU A 290 12.78 -13.81 -11.27
N ALA A 291 12.17 -14.77 -10.56
CA ALA A 291 12.88 -15.52 -9.54
C ALA A 291 13.29 -16.95 -9.96
N ASN A 292 13.05 -17.34 -11.23
CA ASN A 292 13.29 -18.71 -11.70
C ASN A 292 14.75 -19.15 -11.53
N GLU A 293 15.70 -18.26 -11.86
CA GLU A 293 17.14 -18.52 -11.75
C GLU A 293 17.63 -18.57 -10.29
N TYR A 294 16.85 -18.00 -9.36
CA TYR A 294 17.19 -17.88 -7.95
C TYR A 294 16.44 -18.86 -7.05
N ARG A 295 15.81 -19.90 -7.64
CA ARG A 295 15.05 -20.96 -6.95
C ARG A 295 13.77 -20.47 -6.24
N GLY A 296 13.33 -19.26 -6.52
CA GLY A 296 12.15 -18.67 -5.95
C GLY A 296 12.39 -17.31 -5.27
N GLY A 297 11.32 -16.54 -5.12
CA GLY A 297 11.39 -15.17 -4.62
C GLY A 297 11.77 -15.09 -3.15
N GLN A 298 11.31 -16.01 -2.32
CA GLN A 298 11.67 -16.03 -0.90
C GLN A 298 13.10 -16.56 -0.69
N GLU A 299 13.54 -17.56 -1.47
CA GLU A 299 14.94 -18.03 -1.42
C GLU A 299 15.90 -16.91 -1.86
N ALA A 300 15.58 -16.19 -2.94
CA ALA A 300 16.36 -15.02 -3.36
C ALA A 300 16.38 -13.92 -2.31
N SER A 301 15.26 -13.69 -1.62
CA SER A 301 15.18 -12.70 -0.54
C SER A 301 16.06 -13.06 0.66
N LYS A 302 16.16 -14.36 1.00
CA LYS A 302 17.08 -14.86 2.03
C LYS A 302 18.54 -14.67 1.61
N LEU A 303 18.84 -14.88 0.32
CA LEU A 303 20.18 -14.67 -0.24
C LEU A 303 20.57 -13.18 -0.17
N LEU A 304 19.71 -12.29 -0.64
CA LEU A 304 19.90 -10.84 -0.59
C LEU A 304 20.10 -10.33 0.85
N ARG A 305 19.35 -10.87 1.82
CA ARG A 305 19.48 -10.51 3.23
C ARG A 305 20.88 -10.76 3.77
N LYS A 306 21.58 -11.82 3.34
CA LYS A 306 22.97 -12.10 3.76
C LYS A 306 23.93 -10.96 3.39
N SER A 307 23.63 -10.23 2.32
CA SER A 307 24.38 -9.07 1.87
C SER A 307 23.80 -7.72 2.36
N GLY A 308 22.78 -7.74 3.24
CA GLY A 308 22.18 -6.53 3.81
C GLY A 308 21.06 -5.91 3.00
N PHE A 309 20.58 -6.57 1.94
CA PHE A 309 19.41 -6.13 1.17
C PHE A 309 18.12 -6.78 1.69
N LEU A 310 17.07 -5.98 1.83
CA LEU A 310 15.75 -6.44 2.25
C LEU A 310 14.78 -6.36 1.07
N ALA A 311 14.43 -7.52 0.54
CA ALA A 311 13.43 -7.71 -0.49
C ALA A 311 12.43 -8.78 -0.04
N CYS A 312 11.42 -9.09 -0.83
CA CYS A 312 10.48 -10.17 -0.53
C CYS A 312 9.97 -10.82 -1.81
N GLY A 313 9.57 -12.09 -1.71
CA GLY A 313 8.89 -12.79 -2.79
C GLY A 313 7.54 -12.12 -3.13
N ILE A 314 7.15 -12.23 -4.40
CA ILE A 314 5.88 -11.73 -4.92
C ILE A 314 5.40 -12.62 -6.07
N GLY A 315 4.07 -12.72 -6.26
CA GLY A 315 3.48 -13.37 -7.43
C GLY A 315 3.58 -12.51 -8.68
N LEU A 316 3.97 -13.12 -9.79
CA LEU A 316 3.96 -12.53 -11.13
C LEU A 316 3.13 -13.42 -12.06
N PRO A 317 2.52 -12.86 -13.13
CA PRO A 317 1.69 -13.61 -14.08
C PRO A 317 2.55 -14.39 -15.10
N VAL A 318 3.53 -15.12 -14.59
CA VAL A 318 4.47 -15.97 -15.35
C VAL A 318 4.46 -17.39 -14.79
N GLN A 319 5.35 -18.26 -15.28
CA GLN A 319 5.42 -19.64 -14.82
C GLN A 319 5.58 -19.73 -13.29
N VAL A 320 4.75 -20.56 -12.67
CA VAL A 320 4.75 -20.82 -11.23
C VAL A 320 6.02 -21.56 -10.81
N ILE A 321 6.56 -21.22 -9.66
CA ILE A 321 7.61 -21.98 -8.98
C ILE A 321 6.94 -22.74 -7.83
N GLU A 322 7.06 -24.06 -7.83
CA GLU A 322 6.46 -24.91 -6.81
C GLU A 322 7.08 -24.63 -5.43
N GLY A 323 6.22 -24.31 -4.46
CA GLY A 323 6.63 -24.08 -3.07
C GLY A 323 7.21 -22.69 -2.77
N ASP A 324 7.34 -21.80 -3.76
CA ASP A 324 7.83 -20.44 -3.56
C ASP A 324 7.15 -19.43 -4.51
N MET A 325 7.40 -18.15 -4.30
CA MET A 325 6.98 -17.08 -5.20
C MET A 325 7.87 -17.03 -6.45
N ASN A 326 7.30 -16.65 -7.60
CA ASN A 326 8.00 -16.60 -8.88
C ASN A 326 8.63 -15.24 -9.22
N GLY A 327 8.54 -14.27 -8.31
CA GLY A 327 9.13 -12.94 -8.42
C GLY A 327 9.74 -12.45 -7.12
N ILE A 328 10.64 -11.46 -7.25
CA ILE A 328 11.24 -10.71 -6.14
C ILE A 328 10.78 -9.26 -6.30
N ARG A 329 10.15 -8.71 -5.27
CA ARG A 329 9.72 -7.31 -5.26
C ARG A 329 10.78 -6.41 -4.65
N PHE A 330 11.12 -5.35 -5.37
CA PHE A 330 11.91 -4.23 -4.90
C PHE A 330 11.08 -2.96 -4.76
N GLY A 331 11.54 -2.04 -3.93
CA GLY A 331 10.90 -0.75 -3.75
C GLY A 331 11.88 0.30 -3.24
N THR A 332 11.62 1.55 -3.57
CA THR A 332 12.54 2.66 -3.39
C THR A 332 12.21 3.65 -2.27
N PRO A 333 11.02 3.64 -1.64
CA PRO A 333 10.66 4.68 -0.68
C PRO A 333 11.67 4.89 0.44
N GLU A 334 12.14 3.82 1.10
CA GLU A 334 13.12 3.96 2.18
C GLU A 334 14.48 4.42 1.68
N LEU A 335 14.91 3.96 0.52
CA LEU A 335 16.17 4.40 -0.09
C LEU A 335 16.18 5.91 -0.31
N VAL A 336 15.10 6.43 -0.89
CA VAL A 336 14.92 7.86 -1.14
C VAL A 336 14.79 8.65 0.16
N ARG A 337 14.08 8.11 1.16
CA ARG A 337 13.96 8.73 2.49
C ARG A 337 15.33 8.91 3.16
N TRP A 338 16.28 8.00 2.92
CA TRP A 338 17.66 8.11 3.38
C TRP A 338 18.58 8.90 2.44
N GLY A 339 18.05 9.53 1.39
CA GLY A 339 18.81 10.40 0.49
C GLY A 339 19.47 9.70 -0.69
N MET A 340 19.12 8.44 -0.97
CA MET A 340 19.49 7.84 -2.25
C MET A 340 18.66 8.47 -3.37
N THR A 341 19.27 8.62 -4.53
CA THR A 341 18.65 9.16 -5.75
C THR A 341 18.98 8.25 -6.93
N ALA A 342 18.39 8.51 -8.09
CA ALA A 342 18.67 7.77 -9.32
C ALA A 342 20.16 7.67 -9.66
N LYS A 343 20.98 8.65 -9.25
CA LYS A 343 22.46 8.63 -9.46
C LYS A 343 23.17 7.45 -8.78
N HIS A 344 22.55 6.87 -7.76
CA HIS A 344 23.10 5.75 -7.01
C HIS A 344 22.68 4.38 -7.57
N SER A 345 21.77 4.36 -8.56
CA SER A 345 21.14 3.12 -9.06
C SER A 345 22.14 2.15 -9.68
N ASN A 346 23.13 2.63 -10.43
CA ASN A 346 24.13 1.76 -11.05
C ASN A 346 24.96 0.99 -10.00
N LYS A 347 25.50 1.69 -8.98
CA LYS A 347 26.22 1.03 -7.89
C LYS A 347 25.33 0.10 -7.09
N LEU A 348 24.07 0.47 -6.87
CA LEU A 348 23.11 -0.37 -6.17
C LEU A 348 22.78 -1.64 -6.95
N ALA A 349 22.59 -1.52 -8.28
CA ALA A 349 22.35 -2.64 -9.18
C ALA A 349 23.53 -3.61 -9.23
N ASP A 350 24.78 -3.13 -9.34
CA ASP A 350 25.99 -3.95 -9.28
C ASP A 350 26.04 -4.80 -7.99
N LEU A 351 25.80 -4.16 -6.83
CA LEU A 351 25.82 -4.85 -5.56
C LEU A 351 24.66 -5.87 -5.40
N ILE A 352 23.46 -5.55 -5.90
CA ILE A 352 22.31 -6.47 -5.90
C ILE A 352 22.59 -7.66 -6.81
N ALA A 353 23.10 -7.44 -8.04
CA ALA A 353 23.46 -8.49 -8.99
C ALA A 353 24.50 -9.45 -8.41
N LYS A 354 25.57 -8.90 -7.80
CA LYS A 354 26.58 -9.71 -7.11
C LYS A 354 25.97 -10.55 -5.98
N ALA A 355 25.09 -9.96 -5.17
CA ALA A 355 24.42 -10.66 -4.09
C ALA A 355 23.51 -11.80 -4.60
N LEU A 356 22.74 -11.56 -5.68
CA LEU A 356 21.93 -12.59 -6.33
C LEU A 356 22.77 -13.72 -6.92
N ASN A 357 23.97 -13.43 -7.39
CA ASN A 357 24.97 -14.39 -7.84
C ASN A 357 25.81 -15.01 -6.69
N SER A 358 25.30 -14.94 -5.44
CA SER A 358 25.92 -15.55 -4.26
C SER A 358 27.30 -14.98 -3.87
N GLN A 359 27.66 -13.79 -4.38
CA GLN A 359 28.87 -13.10 -3.94
C GLN A 359 28.59 -12.36 -2.62
N ASN A 360 29.50 -12.43 -1.68
CA ASN A 360 29.38 -11.69 -0.43
C ASN A 360 29.80 -10.22 -0.62
N VAL A 361 28.85 -9.34 -0.52
CA VAL A 361 29.05 -7.88 -0.62
C VAL A 361 28.63 -7.14 0.67
N SER A 362 28.41 -7.87 1.77
CA SER A 362 27.88 -7.32 3.03
C SER A 362 28.67 -6.14 3.56
N ASP A 363 30.02 -6.21 3.52
CA ASP A 363 30.87 -5.13 4.01
C ASP A 363 30.77 -3.89 3.15
N GLN A 364 30.78 -4.07 1.81
CA GLN A 364 30.61 -2.97 0.85
C GLN A 364 29.25 -2.28 1.01
N VAL A 365 28.18 -3.06 1.20
CA VAL A 365 26.84 -2.54 1.43
C VAL A 365 26.76 -1.81 2.77
N SER A 366 27.32 -2.37 3.84
CA SER A 366 27.32 -1.78 5.16
C SER A 366 28.10 -0.47 5.20
N GLU A 367 29.29 -0.43 4.60
CA GLU A 367 30.11 0.77 4.52
C GLU A 367 29.38 1.87 3.72
N TRP A 368 28.86 1.52 2.54
CA TRP A 368 28.17 2.48 1.69
C TRP A 368 26.87 2.97 2.35
N ARG A 369 26.09 2.09 2.99
CA ARG A 369 24.86 2.46 3.68
C ARG A 369 25.10 3.52 4.76
N ARG A 370 26.23 3.49 5.48
CA ARG A 370 26.59 4.46 6.53
C ARG A 370 26.79 5.88 5.99
N THR A 371 27.03 6.06 4.71
CA THR A 371 27.15 7.39 4.11
C THR A 371 25.81 8.12 4.00
N PHE A 372 24.69 7.39 4.07
CA PHE A 372 23.33 7.92 4.07
C PHE A 372 22.82 8.03 5.52
N ASN A 373 23.06 9.16 6.17
CA ASN A 373 22.83 9.36 7.59
C ASN A 373 21.81 10.46 7.92
N LYS A 374 21.18 11.04 6.89
CA LYS A 374 20.12 12.04 7.03
C LYS A 374 18.81 11.50 6.46
N ILE A 375 17.70 11.93 7.06
CA ILE A 375 16.36 11.66 6.58
C ILE A 375 15.93 12.89 5.76
N HIS A 376 15.30 12.63 4.62
CA HIS A 376 14.86 13.63 3.65
C HIS A 376 13.33 13.62 3.53
N PHE A 377 12.76 14.69 3.00
CA PHE A 377 11.32 14.86 2.75
C PHE A 377 10.47 14.77 4.03
N VAL A 378 10.98 15.34 5.11
CA VAL A 378 10.31 15.46 6.43
C VAL A 378 10.53 16.85 7.00
N ASN A 379 9.59 17.34 7.84
CA ASN A 379 9.63 18.60 8.57
C ASN A 379 10.55 18.57 9.79
#